data_f85a6c100941f958b8e46682cbd1ab55
#
_entry.id   f85a6c100941f958b8e46682cbd1ab55
#
_cell.length_a   1.000
_cell.length_b   1.000
_cell.length_c   1.000
_cell.angle_alpha   90.00
_cell.angle_beta   90.00
_cell.angle_gamma   90.00
#
_symmetry.space_group_name_H-M   'P 1'
#
loop_
_entity.id
_entity.type
_entity.pdbx_description
1 polymer ?
#
loop_
_entity_poly.entity_id
_entity_poly.type
_entity_poly.pdbx_seq_one_letter_code
_entity_poly.pdbx_strand_id
1 'polypeptide(L)'
;MSSPAVILFAHGAREPEWAQPFEGILDRLRAAGMTVELAFLEIMSPSLEEAAARLAGKGAQTVVIVPLFLAQGTHLRRDMPAMVEKIRKRHAKTEFRVTPALGDAPEIVAAITEWVQRATH
;
A
#
# COMPACT_ATOMS: atom_id res chain seq x y z
N MET A 1 17.43 -13.29 8.94
CA MET A 1 16.04 -13.08 8.49
C MET A 1 15.91 -11.69 7.92
N SER A 2 15.38 -11.60 6.73
CA SER A 2 15.14 -10.30 6.11
C SER A 2 13.83 -9.70 6.58
N SER A 3 13.79 -8.39 6.74
CA SER A 3 12.56 -7.67 7.02
C SER A 3 11.65 -7.73 5.80
N PRO A 4 10.33 -7.74 5.99
CA PRO A 4 9.41 -7.69 4.85
C PRO A 4 9.60 -6.42 4.03
N ALA A 5 9.43 -6.54 2.73
CA ALA A 5 9.27 -5.38 1.87
C ALA A 5 7.81 -4.93 1.92
N VAL A 6 7.55 -3.69 1.60
CA VAL A 6 6.22 -3.10 1.71
C VAL A 6 5.82 -2.44 0.39
N ILE A 7 4.56 -2.61 0.02
CA ILE A 7 3.96 -1.85 -1.06
C ILE A 7 2.88 -0.96 -0.45
N LEU A 8 3.04 0.35 -0.59
CA LEU A 8 1.99 1.30 -0.27
C LEU A 8 1.11 1.39 -1.51
N PHE A 9 -0.14 0.96 -1.40
CA PHE A 9 -1.04 0.86 -2.54
C PHE A 9 -2.11 1.94 -2.47
N ALA A 10 -2.02 2.92 -3.38
CA ALA A 10 -2.89 4.09 -3.42
C ALA A 10 -3.77 4.08 -4.67
N HIS A 11 -4.78 4.93 -4.71
CA HIS A 11 -5.74 4.94 -5.80
C HIS A 11 -5.14 5.39 -7.13
N GLY A 12 -4.45 6.52 -7.14
CA GLY A 12 -3.97 7.16 -8.34
C GLY A 12 -4.87 8.31 -8.78
N ALA A 13 -4.30 9.28 -9.45
CA ALA A 13 -5.02 10.46 -9.94
C ALA A 13 -4.27 11.06 -11.11
N ARG A 14 -4.95 11.95 -11.85
CA ARG A 14 -4.33 12.61 -13.00
C ARG A 14 -3.33 13.68 -12.63
N GLU A 15 -3.56 14.38 -11.53
CA GLU A 15 -2.68 15.43 -11.05
C GLU A 15 -1.49 14.84 -10.31
N PRO A 16 -0.25 15.10 -10.78
CA PRO A 16 0.95 14.55 -10.11
C PRO A 16 1.04 14.95 -8.64
N GLU A 17 0.58 16.13 -8.26
CA GLU A 17 0.64 16.63 -6.89
C GLU A 17 -0.18 15.76 -5.93
N TRP A 18 -1.18 15.06 -6.44
CA TRP A 18 -2.00 14.17 -5.62
C TRP A 18 -1.16 13.11 -4.91
N ALA A 19 -0.05 12.69 -5.51
CA ALA A 19 0.80 11.66 -4.94
C ALA A 19 1.72 12.16 -3.83
N GLN A 20 1.89 13.47 -3.65
CA GLN A 20 2.84 14.04 -2.70
C GLN A 20 2.70 13.53 -1.26
N PRO A 21 1.49 13.45 -0.67
CA PRO A 21 1.38 12.89 0.68
C PRO A 21 1.88 11.44 0.79
N PHE A 22 1.63 10.65 -0.25
CA PHE A 22 2.06 9.26 -0.29
C PHE A 22 3.58 9.16 -0.46
N GLU A 23 4.16 10.02 -1.28
CA GLU A 23 5.61 10.11 -1.46
C GLU A 23 6.30 10.52 -0.16
N GLY A 24 5.67 11.42 0.61
CA GLY A 24 6.18 11.82 1.93
C GLY A 24 6.23 10.66 2.91
N ILE A 25 5.18 9.82 2.91
CA ILE A 25 5.16 8.62 3.75
C ILE A 25 6.23 7.63 3.28
N LEU A 26 6.35 7.43 1.98
CA LEU A 26 7.35 6.58 1.37
C LEU A 26 8.76 6.98 1.81
N ASP A 27 9.07 8.27 1.72
CA ASP A 27 10.39 8.78 2.08
C ASP A 27 10.70 8.57 3.56
N ARG A 28 9.72 8.79 4.44
CA ARG A 28 9.90 8.57 5.88
C ARG A 28 10.18 7.12 6.21
N LEU A 29 9.46 6.19 5.55
CA LEU A 29 9.66 4.77 5.78
C LEU A 29 11.02 4.31 5.26
N ARG A 30 11.44 4.81 4.10
CA ARG A 30 12.76 4.51 3.56
C ARG A 30 13.87 5.06 4.45
N ALA A 31 13.68 6.26 4.98
CA ALA A 31 14.64 6.85 5.92
C ALA A 31 14.76 6.02 7.20
N ALA A 32 13.72 5.31 7.58
CA ALA A 32 13.72 4.40 8.72
C ALA A 32 14.36 3.03 8.38
N GLY A 33 14.88 2.86 7.17
CA GLY A 33 15.56 1.63 6.76
C GLY A 33 14.66 0.58 6.14
N MET A 34 13.41 0.91 5.84
CA MET A 34 12.47 -0.05 5.24
C MET A 34 12.59 -0.09 3.72
N THR A 35 12.32 -1.26 3.16
CA THR A 35 12.22 -1.43 1.71
C THR A 35 10.77 -1.22 1.32
N VAL A 36 10.46 -0.12 0.66
CA VAL A 36 9.09 0.28 0.36
C VAL A 36 8.98 0.74 -1.08
N GLU A 37 7.91 0.33 -1.75
CA GLU A 37 7.53 0.81 -3.07
C GLU A 37 6.12 1.41 -2.98
N LEU A 38 5.86 2.42 -3.80
CA LEU A 38 4.53 3.00 -3.94
C LEU A 38 3.92 2.43 -5.22
N ALA A 39 2.68 2.00 -5.15
CA ALA A 39 1.96 1.47 -6.31
C ALA A 39 0.58 2.09 -6.39
N PHE A 40 -0.02 2.06 -7.58
CA PHE A 40 -1.30 2.74 -7.83
C PHE A 40 -2.29 1.78 -8.48
N LEU A 41 -3.55 1.95 -8.12
CA LEU A 41 -4.64 1.15 -8.67
C LEU A 41 -4.85 1.46 -10.16
N GLU A 42 -4.77 2.75 -10.50
CA GLU A 42 -5.00 3.20 -11.87
C GLU A 42 -4.28 4.52 -12.14
N ILE A 43 -4.21 4.90 -13.39
CA ILE A 43 -3.72 6.19 -13.92
C ILE A 43 -2.22 6.39 -13.77
N MET A 44 -1.68 6.16 -12.57
CA MET A 44 -0.26 6.36 -12.26
C MET A 44 0.50 5.04 -12.24
N SER A 45 1.81 5.10 -12.42
CA SER A 45 2.72 3.95 -12.37
C SER A 45 3.64 4.04 -11.16
N PRO A 46 4.10 2.92 -10.60
CA PRO A 46 3.83 1.56 -11.06
C PRO A 46 2.46 1.06 -10.59
N SER A 47 1.95 0.03 -11.29
CA SER A 47 0.79 -0.71 -10.84
C SER A 47 1.19 -1.64 -9.69
N LEU A 48 0.19 -2.23 -9.03
CA LEU A 48 0.46 -3.20 -7.97
C LEU A 48 1.26 -4.40 -8.51
N GLU A 49 0.91 -4.89 -9.67
CA GLU A 49 1.64 -6.01 -10.29
C GLU A 49 3.08 -5.65 -10.60
N GLU A 50 3.33 -4.45 -11.11
CA GLU A 50 4.68 -3.99 -11.42
C GLU A 50 5.54 -3.85 -10.17
N ALA A 51 4.99 -3.27 -9.12
CA ALA A 51 5.70 -3.12 -7.85
C ALA A 51 6.02 -4.48 -7.23
N ALA A 52 5.06 -5.40 -7.27
CA ALA A 52 5.25 -6.75 -6.77
C ALA A 52 6.37 -7.47 -7.54
N ALA A 53 6.38 -7.32 -8.86
CA ALA A 53 7.42 -7.93 -9.70
C ALA A 53 8.81 -7.37 -9.37
N ARG A 54 8.91 -6.07 -9.14
CA ARG A 54 10.18 -5.44 -8.76
C ARG A 54 10.72 -6.00 -7.46
N LEU A 55 9.87 -6.10 -6.45
CA LEU A 55 10.29 -6.59 -5.14
C LEU A 55 10.63 -8.09 -5.18
N ALA A 56 9.81 -8.89 -5.85
CA ALA A 56 10.09 -10.31 -6.02
C ALA A 56 11.40 -10.52 -6.80
N GLY A 57 11.64 -9.71 -7.83
CA GLY A 57 12.86 -9.76 -8.64
C GLY A 57 14.12 -9.40 -7.85
N LYS A 58 13.99 -8.60 -6.79
CA LYS A 58 15.09 -8.27 -5.90
C LYS A 58 15.29 -9.30 -4.80
N GLY A 59 14.51 -10.37 -4.81
CA GLY A 59 14.65 -11.46 -3.85
C GLY A 59 13.86 -11.28 -2.56
N ALA A 60 12.87 -10.40 -2.53
CA ALA A 60 12.03 -10.24 -1.34
C ALA A 60 11.33 -11.55 -1.02
N GLN A 61 11.44 -12.01 0.22
CA GLN A 61 10.80 -13.25 0.67
C GLN A 61 9.36 -13.00 1.09
N THR A 62 9.09 -11.84 1.68
CA THR A 62 7.76 -11.43 2.12
C THR A 62 7.51 -10.01 1.67
N VAL A 63 6.33 -9.77 1.11
CA VAL A 63 5.88 -8.44 0.72
C VAL A 63 4.54 -8.19 1.40
N VAL A 64 4.45 -7.06 2.11
CA VAL A 64 3.21 -6.64 2.77
C VAL A 64 2.59 -5.52 1.94
N ILE A 65 1.38 -5.76 1.46
CA ILE A 65 0.61 -4.77 0.71
C ILE A 65 -0.26 -4.00 1.67
N VAL A 66 -0.09 -2.68 1.70
CA VAL A 66 -0.81 -1.79 2.60
C VAL A 66 -1.73 -0.89 1.77
N PRO A 67 -3.03 -1.19 1.72
CA PRO A 67 -3.96 -0.37 0.95
C PRO A 67 -4.23 0.96 1.66
N LEU A 68 -3.84 2.06 1.04
CA LEU A 68 -4.00 3.41 1.60
C LEU A 68 -5.33 4.02 1.17
N PHE A 69 -6.40 3.28 1.38
CA PHE A 69 -7.77 3.72 1.07
C PHE A 69 -8.51 3.98 2.38
N LEU A 70 -8.97 5.21 2.57
CA LEU A 70 -9.78 5.51 3.74
C LEU A 70 -11.11 4.78 3.66
N ALA A 71 -11.67 4.72 2.47
CA ALA A 71 -12.86 3.93 2.19
C ALA A 71 -12.63 3.12 0.92
N GLN A 72 -13.13 1.89 0.90
CA GLN A 72 -13.09 1.05 -0.30
C GLN A 72 -14.50 0.95 -0.87
N GLY A 73 -14.61 1.17 -2.18
CA GLY A 73 -15.87 0.90 -2.87
C GLY A 73 -16.10 -0.60 -2.99
N THR A 74 -17.34 -0.98 -3.28
CA THR A 74 -17.74 -2.38 -3.42
C THR A 74 -16.89 -3.12 -4.44
N HIS A 75 -16.59 -2.46 -5.57
CA HIS A 75 -15.79 -3.07 -6.63
C HIS A 75 -14.38 -3.41 -6.18
N LEU A 76 -13.73 -2.50 -5.48
CA LEU A 76 -12.36 -2.73 -5.02
C LEU A 76 -12.31 -3.83 -3.95
N ARG A 77 -13.26 -3.86 -3.03
CA ARG A 77 -13.34 -4.93 -2.02
C ARG A 77 -13.46 -6.30 -2.66
N ARG A 78 -14.21 -6.38 -3.76
CA ARG A 78 -14.42 -7.62 -4.48
C ARG A 78 -13.21 -8.01 -5.33
N ASP A 79 -12.57 -7.02 -5.98
CA ASP A 79 -11.50 -7.26 -6.94
C ASP A 79 -10.13 -7.46 -6.29
N MET A 80 -9.90 -6.89 -5.12
CA MET A 80 -8.61 -6.94 -4.44
C MET A 80 -8.11 -8.36 -4.19
N PRO A 81 -8.92 -9.29 -3.67
CA PRO A 81 -8.46 -10.67 -3.48
C PRO A 81 -8.01 -11.34 -4.77
N ALA A 82 -8.71 -11.10 -5.88
CA ALA A 82 -8.33 -11.66 -7.18
C ALA A 82 -7.02 -11.09 -7.70
N MET A 83 -6.81 -9.80 -7.51
CA MET A 83 -5.55 -9.13 -7.90
C MET A 83 -4.37 -9.73 -7.14
N VAL A 84 -4.52 -9.89 -5.83
CA VAL A 84 -3.46 -10.43 -4.97
C VAL A 84 -3.19 -11.89 -5.31
N GLU A 85 -4.24 -12.67 -5.56
CA GLU A 85 -4.07 -14.09 -5.91
C GLU A 85 -3.30 -14.24 -7.22
N LYS A 86 -3.56 -13.40 -8.19
CA LYS A 86 -2.84 -13.40 -9.47
C LYS A 86 -1.35 -13.11 -9.25
N ILE A 87 -1.04 -12.17 -8.38
CA ILE A 87 0.34 -11.83 -8.02
C ILE A 87 1.01 -13.01 -7.31
N ARG A 88 0.31 -13.67 -6.39
CA ARG A 88 0.82 -14.84 -5.67
C ARG A 88 1.19 -15.96 -6.63
N LYS A 89 0.37 -16.20 -7.62
CA LYS A 89 0.62 -17.25 -8.61
C LYS A 89 1.84 -16.96 -9.47
N ARG A 90 2.07 -15.69 -9.81
CA ARG A 90 3.21 -15.29 -10.64
C ARG A 90 4.52 -15.32 -9.88
N HIS A 91 4.48 -15.17 -8.56
CA HIS A 91 5.68 -15.05 -7.72
C HIS A 91 5.59 -16.04 -6.56
N ALA A 92 5.60 -17.34 -6.91
CA ALA A 92 5.35 -18.41 -5.93
C ALA A 92 6.40 -18.49 -4.81
N LYS A 93 7.59 -17.90 -5.01
CA LYS A 93 8.66 -17.91 -4.01
C LYS A 93 8.56 -16.74 -3.03
N THR A 94 7.64 -15.82 -3.26
CA THR A 94 7.43 -14.65 -2.40
C THR A 94 6.08 -14.77 -1.72
N GLU A 95 6.06 -14.55 -0.41
CA GLU A 95 4.81 -14.49 0.34
C GLU A 95 4.26 -13.08 0.28
N PHE A 96 2.99 -12.96 -0.10
CA PHE A 96 2.30 -11.66 -0.13
C PHE A 96 1.22 -11.65 0.94
N ARG A 97 1.27 -10.64 1.81
CA ARG A 97 0.26 -10.39 2.84
C ARG A 97 -0.43 -9.08 2.54
N VAL A 98 -1.69 -8.97 2.92
CA VAL A 98 -2.46 -7.73 2.74
C VAL A 98 -2.96 -7.29 4.11
N THR A 99 -2.66 -6.05 4.48
CA THR A 99 -3.22 -5.49 5.72
C THR A 99 -4.65 -5.04 5.48
N PRO A 100 -5.42 -4.78 6.54
CA PRO A 100 -6.67 -4.02 6.37
C PRO A 100 -6.38 -2.69 5.69
N ALA A 101 -7.37 -2.15 4.98
CA ALA A 101 -7.24 -0.82 4.42
C ALA A 101 -7.14 0.21 5.55
N LEU A 102 -6.57 1.37 5.22
CA LEU A 102 -6.36 2.46 6.16
C LEU A 102 -7.62 2.76 6.99
N GLY A 103 -8.79 2.84 6.35
CA GLY A 103 -10.05 3.15 7.02
C GLY A 103 -10.60 2.03 7.90
N ASP A 104 -10.06 0.81 7.76
CA ASP A 104 -10.46 -0.34 8.56
C ASP A 104 -9.44 -0.66 9.66
N ALA A 105 -8.35 0.10 9.74
CA ALA A 105 -7.33 -0.09 10.77
C ALA A 105 -7.70 0.71 12.02
N PRO A 106 -7.94 0.05 13.17
CA PRO A 106 -8.40 0.76 14.38
C PRO A 106 -7.46 1.86 14.83
N GLU A 107 -6.15 1.65 14.75
CA GLU A 107 -5.16 2.65 15.16
C GLU A 107 -5.20 3.91 14.28
N ILE A 108 -5.55 3.76 13.00
CA ILE A 108 -5.65 4.90 12.09
C ILE A 108 -6.94 5.66 12.36
N VAL A 109 -8.05 4.95 12.55
CA VAL A 109 -9.34 5.57 12.89
C VAL A 109 -9.20 6.35 14.19
N ALA A 110 -8.54 5.78 15.18
CA ALA A 110 -8.29 6.46 16.45
C ALA A 110 -7.45 7.73 16.26
N ALA A 111 -6.40 7.65 15.44
CA ALA A 111 -5.54 8.82 15.19
C ALA A 111 -6.30 9.95 14.50
N ILE A 112 -7.13 9.63 13.53
CA ILE A 112 -7.97 10.62 12.83
C ILE A 112 -8.95 11.24 13.83
N THR A 113 -9.60 10.42 14.64
CA THR A 113 -10.57 10.88 15.64
C THR A 113 -9.93 11.84 16.63
N GLU A 114 -8.77 11.49 17.16
CA GLU A 114 -8.04 12.35 18.09
C GLU A 114 -7.61 13.67 17.44
N TRP A 115 -7.13 13.60 16.21
CA TRP A 115 -6.74 14.80 15.48
C TRP A 115 -7.92 15.74 15.28
N VAL A 116 -9.08 15.20 14.87
CA VAL A 116 -10.29 16.00 14.69
C VAL A 116 -10.71 16.65 16.02
N GLN A 117 -10.68 15.90 17.11
CA GLN A 117 -11.03 16.44 18.44
C GLN A 117 -10.12 17.59 18.82
N ARG A 118 -8.81 17.46 18.60
CA ARG A 118 -7.86 18.55 18.88
C ARG A 118 -8.09 19.75 17.97
N ALA A 119 -8.43 19.51 16.73
CA ALA A 119 -8.64 20.58 15.74
C ALA A 119 -9.88 21.43 16.03
N THR A 120 -10.81 20.92 16.84
CA THR A 120 -12.06 21.60 17.13
C THR A 120 -12.08 22.29 18.49
N HIS A 121 -10.95 22.39 19.17
CA HIS A 121 -10.82 23.08 20.46
C HIS A 121 -10.03 24.36 20.33
#